data_2953e17578c08c27522bce47c4dbd0ab
#
_entry.id   2953e17578c08c27522bce47c4dbd0ab
#
_cell.length_a   1.000
_cell.length_b   1.000
_cell.length_c   1.000
_cell.angle_alpha   90.00
_cell.angle_beta   90.00
_cell.angle_gamma   90.00
#
_symmetry.space_group_name_H-M   'P 1'
#
loop_
_entity.id
_entity.type
_entity.pdbx_description
1 polymer ?
#
loop_
_entity_poly.entity_id
_entity_poly.type
_entity_poly.pdbx_seq_one_letter_code
_entity_poly.pdbx_strand_id
1 'polypeptide(L)'
;MADGTKVVINLATGLEDPERVTVAFLVGGAAAEHGKQVVMFLTKEAVRLAVPGVAEVVACDGCPPLGRLFQQFADNGGELLVCPICVTARKIPEDFVSNARLAGATPLWEWVGPEPATVFSY
;
A
#
# COMPACT_ATOMS: atom_id res chain seq x y z
N MET A 1 2.89 -6.04 23.21
CA MET A 1 2.37 -7.25 22.55
C MET A 1 2.66 -7.18 21.08
N ALA A 2 3.34 -8.16 20.59
CA ALA A 2 3.69 -8.19 19.18
C ALA A 2 2.74 -9.03 18.35
N ASP A 3 2.09 -10.03 18.95
CA ASP A 3 1.27 -10.97 18.22
C ASP A 3 0.11 -10.29 17.52
N GLY A 4 0.04 -10.48 16.18
CA GLY A 4 -1.06 -9.97 15.39
C GLY A 4 -1.07 -8.46 15.21
N THR A 5 0.00 -7.75 15.59
CA THR A 5 0.04 -6.31 15.46
C THR A 5 0.54 -5.86 14.09
N LYS A 6 1.23 -6.72 13.35
CA LYS A 6 1.77 -6.40 12.03
C LYS A 6 0.89 -6.96 10.93
N VAL A 7 0.66 -6.15 9.91
CA VAL A 7 -0.14 -6.52 8.75
C VAL A 7 0.63 -6.16 7.49
N VAL A 8 0.71 -7.11 6.57
CA VAL A 8 1.29 -6.89 5.24
C VAL A 8 0.17 -7.05 4.22
N ILE A 9 0.02 -6.06 3.36
CA ILE A 9 -0.89 -6.16 2.23
C ILE A 9 -0.06 -6.16 0.96
N ASN A 10 -0.06 -7.30 0.25
CA ASN A 10 0.53 -7.39 -1.06
C ASN A 10 -0.46 -6.82 -2.06
N LEU A 11 -0.12 -5.70 -2.67
CA LEU A 11 -0.98 -5.08 -3.66
C LEU A 11 -0.27 -5.09 -5.00
N ALA A 12 -0.75 -5.92 -5.91
CA ALA A 12 -0.22 -6.01 -7.27
C ALA A 12 -1.11 -5.28 -8.29
N THR A 13 -2.30 -4.91 -7.87
CA THR A 13 -3.32 -4.30 -8.71
C THR A 13 -3.22 -2.79 -8.63
N GLY A 14 -3.27 -2.13 -9.76
CA GLY A 14 -3.25 -0.68 -9.84
C GLY A 14 -4.49 -0.15 -10.54
N LEU A 15 -4.28 0.75 -11.50
CA LEU A 15 -5.38 1.46 -12.15
C LEU A 15 -6.26 0.57 -13.02
N GLU A 16 -5.83 -0.66 -13.30
CA GLU A 16 -6.61 -1.58 -14.14
C GLU A 16 -7.82 -2.16 -13.40
N ASP A 17 -7.87 -2.06 -12.07
CA ASP A 17 -9.00 -2.56 -11.29
C ASP A 17 -9.21 -1.64 -10.08
N PRO A 18 -9.89 -0.51 -10.28
CA PRO A 18 -10.10 0.47 -9.20
C PRO A 18 -10.82 -0.10 -7.98
N GLU A 19 -11.76 -1.02 -8.20
CA GLU A 19 -12.51 -1.60 -7.09
C GLU A 19 -11.61 -2.45 -6.21
N ARG A 20 -10.75 -3.29 -6.80
CA ARG A 20 -9.83 -4.12 -6.04
C ARG A 20 -8.85 -3.29 -5.21
N VAL A 21 -8.32 -2.23 -5.81
CA VAL A 21 -7.43 -1.30 -5.09
C VAL A 21 -8.17 -0.67 -3.93
N THR A 22 -9.41 -0.26 -4.14
CA THR A 22 -10.22 0.35 -3.08
C THR A 22 -10.43 -0.62 -1.92
N VAL A 23 -10.73 -1.90 -2.22
CA VAL A 23 -10.88 -2.92 -1.18
C VAL A 23 -9.59 -3.07 -0.37
N ALA A 24 -8.44 -3.08 -1.04
CA ALA A 24 -7.16 -3.19 -0.33
C ALA A 24 -6.98 -2.05 0.67
N PHE A 25 -7.34 -0.82 0.29
CA PHE A 25 -7.22 0.33 1.18
C PHE A 25 -8.32 0.36 2.25
N LEU A 26 -9.48 -0.23 2.00
CA LEU A 26 -10.48 -0.40 3.06
C LEU A 26 -9.95 -1.31 4.16
N VAL A 27 -9.36 -2.46 3.77
CA VAL A 27 -8.81 -3.40 4.73
C VAL A 27 -7.58 -2.84 5.43
N GLY A 28 -6.64 -2.29 4.67
CA GLY A 28 -5.42 -1.72 5.23
C GLY A 28 -5.70 -0.51 6.11
N GLY A 29 -6.61 0.34 5.67
CA GLY A 29 -7.00 1.53 6.44
C GLY A 29 -7.65 1.15 7.76
N ALA A 30 -8.53 0.15 7.74
CA ALA A 30 -9.17 -0.32 8.97
C ALA A 30 -8.13 -0.88 9.95
N ALA A 31 -7.15 -1.63 9.46
CA ALA A 31 -6.09 -2.17 10.30
C ALA A 31 -5.27 -1.05 10.94
N ALA A 32 -4.88 -0.05 10.15
CA ALA A 32 -4.10 1.08 10.65
C ALA A 32 -4.91 1.87 11.69
N GLU A 33 -6.19 2.08 11.43
CA GLU A 33 -7.07 2.79 12.35
C GLU A 33 -7.19 2.05 13.69
N HIS A 34 -7.11 0.71 13.65
CA HIS A 34 -7.16 -0.11 14.87
C HIS A 34 -5.79 -0.22 15.56
N GLY A 35 -4.82 0.59 15.15
CA GLY A 35 -3.52 0.64 15.81
C GLY A 35 -2.54 -0.43 15.37
N LYS A 36 -2.83 -1.15 14.30
CA LYS A 36 -1.88 -2.13 13.77
C LYS A 36 -0.80 -1.43 12.96
N GLN A 37 0.39 -2.05 12.91
CA GLN A 37 1.45 -1.60 12.02
C GLN A 37 1.20 -2.21 10.65
N VAL A 38 0.96 -1.37 9.65
CA VAL A 38 0.56 -1.85 8.33
C VAL A 38 1.54 -1.35 7.27
N VAL A 39 2.02 -2.27 6.43
CA VAL A 39 2.69 -1.89 5.19
C VAL A 39 1.90 -2.46 4.02
N MET A 40 1.86 -1.72 2.93
CA MET A 40 1.45 -2.25 1.63
C MET A 40 2.69 -2.40 0.78
N PHE A 41 2.90 -3.60 0.27
CA PHE A 41 3.99 -3.86 -0.67
C PHE A 41 3.42 -3.74 -2.08
N LEU A 42 3.77 -2.64 -2.74
CA LEU A 42 3.25 -2.33 -4.07
C LEU A 42 4.14 -2.94 -5.13
N THR A 43 3.56 -3.78 -5.97
CA THR A 43 4.25 -4.40 -7.10
C THR A 43 3.42 -4.20 -8.37
N LYS A 44 4.03 -4.48 -9.52
CA LYS A 44 3.34 -4.41 -10.81
C LYS A 44 2.69 -3.04 -10.98
N GLU A 45 1.45 -2.99 -11.45
CA GLU A 45 0.79 -1.70 -11.69
C GLU A 45 0.50 -0.92 -10.42
N ALA A 46 0.50 -1.58 -9.27
CA ALA A 46 0.24 -0.88 -8.00
C ALA A 46 1.31 0.16 -7.67
N VAL A 47 2.53 0.02 -8.20
CA VAL A 47 3.58 1.01 -7.91
C VAL A 47 3.19 2.42 -8.39
N ARG A 48 2.29 2.52 -9.36
CA ARG A 48 1.81 3.83 -9.84
C ARG A 48 1.06 4.61 -8.78
N LEU A 49 0.50 3.93 -7.79
CA LEU A 49 -0.25 4.59 -6.71
C LEU A 49 0.64 5.44 -5.81
N ALA A 50 1.94 5.16 -5.79
CA ALA A 50 2.88 5.95 -4.98
C ALA A 50 3.22 7.30 -5.63
N VAL A 51 2.88 7.49 -6.90
CA VAL A 51 3.13 8.75 -7.60
C VAL A 51 2.12 9.79 -7.11
N PRO A 52 2.58 11.01 -6.73
CA PRO A 52 1.64 12.02 -6.22
C PRO A 52 0.52 12.30 -7.22
N GLY A 53 -0.69 12.38 -6.72
CA GLY A 53 -1.88 12.71 -7.53
C GLY A 53 -2.58 11.51 -8.14
N VAL A 54 -1.94 10.34 -8.23
CA VAL A 54 -2.54 9.19 -8.90
C VAL A 54 -3.72 8.63 -8.10
N ALA A 55 -3.57 8.50 -6.79
CA ALA A 55 -4.66 7.96 -5.97
C ALA A 55 -5.94 8.79 -6.06
N GLU A 56 -5.81 10.11 -6.25
CA GLU A 56 -6.97 11.00 -6.32
C GLU A 56 -7.87 10.75 -7.52
N VAL A 57 -7.34 10.11 -8.58
CA VAL A 57 -8.15 9.86 -9.78
C VAL A 57 -8.71 8.45 -9.83
N VAL A 58 -8.44 7.62 -8.83
CA VAL A 58 -8.98 6.26 -8.79
C VAL A 58 -10.38 6.30 -8.19
N ALA A 59 -11.35 5.79 -8.95
CA ALA A 59 -12.75 5.79 -8.53
C ALA A 59 -13.45 4.57 -9.10
N CYS A 60 -14.49 4.11 -8.40
CA CYS A 60 -15.39 3.08 -8.88
C CYS A 60 -16.80 3.38 -8.40
N ASP A 61 -17.79 2.88 -9.14
CA ASP A 61 -19.19 3.14 -8.81
C ASP A 61 -19.51 2.55 -7.44
N GLY A 62 -20.06 3.38 -6.56
CA GLY A 62 -20.43 2.94 -5.22
C GLY A 62 -19.28 2.84 -4.24
N CYS A 63 -18.06 3.15 -4.67
CA CYS A 63 -16.89 3.09 -3.80
C CYS A 63 -16.64 4.43 -3.13
N PRO A 64 -16.06 4.43 -1.91
CA PRO A 64 -15.50 5.67 -1.37
C PRO A 64 -14.36 6.15 -2.27
N PRO A 65 -14.13 7.46 -2.38
CA PRO A 65 -13.01 7.97 -3.17
C PRO A 65 -11.69 7.43 -2.63
N LEU A 66 -10.84 6.89 -3.51
CA LEU A 66 -9.58 6.32 -3.07
C LEU A 66 -8.67 7.36 -2.43
N GLY A 67 -8.66 8.59 -2.95
CA GLY A 67 -7.82 9.64 -2.37
C GLY A 67 -8.04 9.83 -0.88
N ARG A 68 -9.30 9.73 -0.44
CA ARG A 68 -9.60 9.87 0.98
C ARG A 68 -9.07 8.68 1.78
N LEU A 69 -9.28 7.46 1.30
CA LEU A 69 -8.79 6.26 1.96
C LEU A 69 -7.26 6.23 2.00
N PHE A 70 -6.64 6.68 0.92
CA PHE A 70 -5.20 6.75 0.78
C PHE A 70 -4.60 7.70 1.82
N GLN A 71 -5.23 8.88 2.00
CA GLN A 71 -4.77 9.86 2.98
C GLN A 71 -5.00 9.35 4.41
N GLN A 72 -6.15 8.73 4.69
CA GLN A 72 -6.43 8.18 6.01
C GLN A 72 -5.42 7.08 6.38
N PHE A 73 -5.04 6.26 5.40
CA PHE A 73 -4.03 5.23 5.61
C PHE A 73 -2.70 5.86 6.05
N ALA A 74 -2.26 6.90 5.36
CA ALA A 74 -1.03 7.62 5.71
C ALA A 74 -1.15 8.28 7.08
N ASP A 75 -2.28 8.94 7.36
CA ASP A 75 -2.50 9.65 8.61
C ASP A 75 -2.46 8.71 9.82
N ASN A 76 -2.84 7.45 9.63
CA ASN A 76 -2.81 6.44 10.69
C ASN A 76 -1.52 5.63 10.71
N GLY A 77 -0.49 6.10 10.00
CA GLY A 77 0.83 5.50 10.06
C GLY A 77 1.08 4.37 9.05
N GLY A 78 0.18 4.16 8.11
CA GLY A 78 0.37 3.17 7.06
C GLY A 78 1.50 3.55 6.12
N GLU A 79 2.30 2.58 5.70
CA GLU A 79 3.45 2.79 4.84
C GLU A 79 3.30 2.02 3.54
N LEU A 80 3.85 2.60 2.47
CA LEU A 80 3.89 1.97 1.15
C LEU A 80 5.33 1.61 0.83
N LEU A 81 5.60 0.34 0.59
CA LEU A 81 6.91 -0.14 0.12
C LEU A 81 6.77 -0.38 -1.38
N VAL A 82 7.58 0.32 -2.17
CA VAL A 82 7.43 0.36 -3.62
C VAL A 82 8.52 -0.49 -4.26
N CYS A 83 8.13 -1.53 -5.00
CA CYS A 83 9.06 -2.47 -5.60
C CYS A 83 9.96 -1.79 -6.64
N PRO A 84 11.30 -1.76 -6.42
CA PRO A 84 12.20 -1.08 -7.36
C PRO A 84 12.18 -1.66 -8.77
N ILE A 85 12.11 -2.98 -8.90
CA ILE A 85 12.07 -3.64 -10.21
C ILE A 85 10.85 -3.16 -11.00
N CYS A 86 9.70 -3.09 -10.34
CA CYS A 86 8.45 -2.68 -11.00
C CYS A 86 8.47 -1.21 -11.40
N VAL A 87 9.09 -0.37 -10.58
CA VAL A 87 9.25 1.06 -10.88
C VAL A 87 10.16 1.24 -12.09
N THR A 88 11.30 0.55 -12.11
CA THR A 88 12.26 0.64 -13.21
C THR A 88 11.66 0.14 -14.52
N ALA A 89 10.96 -1.00 -14.47
CA ALA A 89 10.34 -1.58 -15.66
C ALA A 89 9.33 -0.64 -16.30
N ARG A 90 8.66 0.19 -15.49
CA ARG A 90 7.63 1.12 -15.95
C ARG A 90 8.13 2.54 -16.13
N LYS A 91 9.41 2.77 -15.87
CA LYS A 91 10.05 4.10 -16.01
C LYS A 91 9.32 5.16 -15.20
N ILE A 92 8.90 4.79 -13.99
CA ILE A 92 8.17 5.69 -13.11
C ILE A 92 9.18 6.57 -12.37
N PRO A 93 8.97 7.90 -12.32
CA PRO A 93 9.86 8.78 -11.55
C PRO A 93 9.82 8.43 -10.07
N GLU A 94 10.97 8.52 -9.40
CA GLU A 94 11.09 8.17 -7.98
C GLU A 94 10.74 9.35 -7.08
N ASP A 95 9.72 10.09 -7.44
CA ASP A 95 9.17 11.17 -6.62
C ASP A 95 7.84 10.67 -6.08
N PHE A 96 7.86 10.14 -4.87
CA PHE A 96 6.72 9.45 -4.30
C PHE A 96 6.04 10.27 -3.20
N VAL A 97 4.83 9.87 -2.84
CA VAL A 97 4.12 10.45 -1.69
C VAL A 97 4.93 10.18 -0.41
N SER A 98 4.67 10.98 0.62
CA SER A 98 5.55 11.04 1.80
C SER A 98 5.62 9.73 2.60
N ASN A 99 4.57 8.90 2.56
CA ASN A 99 4.57 7.62 3.29
C ASN A 99 5.04 6.45 2.44
N ALA A 100 5.65 6.72 1.28
CA ALA A 100 6.14 5.68 0.38
C ALA A 100 7.66 5.74 0.27
N ARG A 101 8.29 4.57 0.09
CA ARG A 101 9.73 4.48 -0.16
C ARG A 101 10.02 3.28 -1.04
N LEU A 102 11.10 3.37 -1.81
CA LEU A 102 11.58 2.22 -2.57
C LEU A 102 12.05 1.15 -1.59
N ALA A 103 11.50 -0.05 -1.70
CA ALA A 103 11.87 -1.17 -0.84
C ALA A 103 11.43 -2.46 -1.50
N GLY A 104 12.38 -3.32 -1.77
CA GLY A 104 12.10 -4.62 -2.38
C GLY A 104 11.83 -5.69 -1.32
N ALA A 105 12.05 -6.95 -1.73
CA ALA A 105 11.71 -8.09 -0.88
C ALA A 105 12.53 -8.12 0.41
N THR A 106 13.83 -7.82 0.34
CA THR A 106 14.67 -7.86 1.54
C THR A 106 14.24 -6.84 2.59
N PRO A 107 14.03 -5.56 2.25
CA PRO A 107 13.47 -4.61 3.22
C PRO A 107 12.11 -5.03 3.75
N LEU A 108 11.28 -5.69 2.94
CA LEU A 108 9.99 -6.19 3.43
C LEU A 108 10.20 -7.22 4.54
N TRP A 109 11.09 -8.19 4.33
CA TRP A 109 11.39 -9.19 5.35
C TRP A 109 11.99 -8.56 6.60
N GLU A 110 12.84 -7.55 6.43
CA GLU A 110 13.39 -6.83 7.57
C GLU A 110 12.31 -6.13 8.38
N TRP A 111 11.33 -5.56 7.68
CA TRP A 111 10.21 -4.92 8.36
C TRP A 111 9.38 -5.93 9.16
N VAL A 112 9.12 -7.11 8.58
CA VAL A 112 8.38 -8.18 9.26
C VAL A 112 9.14 -8.63 10.49
N GLY A 113 10.45 -8.85 10.35
CA GLY A 113 11.30 -9.26 11.45
C GLY A 113 10.89 -10.61 12.01
N PRO A 114 11.14 -10.84 13.30
CA PRO A 114 10.81 -12.12 13.94
C PRO A 114 9.35 -12.24 14.36
N GLU A 115 8.58 -11.18 14.23
CA GLU A 115 7.19 -11.15 14.69
C GLU A 115 6.26 -11.74 13.64
N PRO A 116 5.18 -12.40 14.08
CA PRO A 116 4.18 -12.85 13.11
C PRO A 116 3.47 -11.66 12.45
N ALA A 117 3.04 -11.86 11.23
CA ALA A 117 2.29 -10.84 10.49
C ALA A 117 1.09 -11.49 9.82
N THR A 118 -0.02 -10.75 9.78
CA THR A 118 -1.19 -11.14 8.99
C THR A 118 -1.00 -10.61 7.58
N VAL A 119 -1.22 -11.45 6.58
CA VAL A 119 -0.95 -11.09 5.19
C VAL A 119 -2.23 -11.18 4.38
N PHE A 120 -2.52 -10.12 3.64
CA PHE A 120 -3.59 -10.08 2.63
C PHE A 120 -2.96 -9.80 1.28
N SER A 121 -3.61 -10.26 0.20
CA SER A 121 -3.11 -10.04 -1.17
C SER A 121 -4.25 -9.62 -2.09
N TYR A 122 -3.98 -8.63 -2.89
CA TYR A 122 -4.95 -8.08 -3.84
C TYR A 122 -4.35 -7.80 -5.20
#